data_36164a2550e0b12f6065a1c50b503dbf
#
_entry.id   36164a2550e0b12f6065a1c50b503dbf
#
_cell.length_a   1.000
_cell.length_b   1.000
_cell.length_c   1.000
_cell.angle_alpha   90.00
_cell.angle_beta   90.00
_cell.angle_gamma   90.00
#
_symmetry.space_group_name_H-M   'P 1'
#
loop_
_entity.id
_entity.type
_entity.pdbx_description
1 polymer ?
#
loop_
_entity_poly.entity_id
_entity_poly.type
_entity_poly.pdbx_seq_one_letter_code
_entity_poly.pdbx_strand_id
1 'polypeptide(L)'
;MSENITLARPYAEAAFSLAQDNKALKQWSEMLGLAAAVAADAQVARLAMDPRVARERFTQLFLDICGKALSKEGANFIRVLQENRRIALLPEIAQLFEARRAEAEGRIEAEVISAFAMTPEQTSKIATALKKKFGREVSVTSSVDPALIGGMIIRAGDVVIDGSVRGKLHALASHLKR
;
A
#
# COMPACT_ATOMS: atom_id res chain seq x y z
N MET A 1 20.94 0.89 -3.06
CA MET A 1 19.47 0.89 -2.79
C MET A 1 18.79 -0.44 -3.06
N SER A 2 19.09 -1.19 -4.12
CA SER A 2 18.43 -2.50 -4.40
C SER A 2 18.75 -3.61 -3.40
N GLU A 3 19.93 -3.61 -2.80
CA GLU A 3 20.40 -4.64 -1.88
C GLU A 3 19.65 -4.60 -0.53
N ASN A 4 19.47 -3.39 0.04
CA ASN A 4 18.71 -3.21 1.27
C ASN A 4 17.26 -3.67 1.14
N ILE A 5 16.61 -3.38 0.00
CA ILE A 5 15.23 -3.81 -0.28
C ILE A 5 15.14 -5.34 -0.31
N THR A 6 16.12 -6.01 -0.92
CA THR A 6 16.15 -7.48 -0.96
C THR A 6 16.29 -8.09 0.43
N LEU A 7 17.13 -7.49 1.28
CA LEU A 7 17.32 -7.92 2.67
C LEU A 7 16.13 -7.58 3.57
N ALA A 8 15.41 -6.49 3.29
CA ALA A 8 14.23 -6.05 4.03
C ALA A 8 12.98 -6.89 3.73
N ARG A 9 12.87 -7.43 2.52
CA ARG A 9 11.67 -8.14 2.03
C ARG A 9 11.16 -9.25 2.96
N PRO A 10 11.98 -10.22 3.41
CA PRO A 10 11.49 -11.30 4.28
C PRO A 10 10.96 -10.79 5.63
N TYR A 11 11.50 -9.70 6.15
CA TYR A 11 11.01 -9.08 7.38
C TYR A 11 9.69 -8.37 7.17
N ALA A 12 9.53 -7.64 6.05
CA ALA A 12 8.29 -6.99 5.71
C ALA A 12 7.15 -8.01 5.47
N GLU A 13 7.45 -9.13 4.81
CA GLU A 13 6.49 -10.21 4.59
C GLU A 13 6.08 -10.89 5.90
N ALA A 14 7.03 -11.17 6.80
CA ALA A 14 6.74 -11.75 8.10
C ALA A 14 5.90 -10.79 8.97
N ALA A 15 6.26 -9.50 9.01
CA ALA A 15 5.50 -8.49 9.73
C ALA A 15 4.08 -8.35 9.17
N PHE A 16 3.93 -8.38 7.84
CA PHE A 16 2.64 -8.28 7.18
C PHE A 16 1.75 -9.49 7.47
N SER A 17 2.27 -10.72 7.37
CA SER A 17 1.53 -11.94 7.70
C SER A 17 1.03 -11.91 9.15
N LEU A 18 1.90 -11.56 10.09
CA LEU A 18 1.54 -11.46 11.51
C LEU A 18 0.47 -10.38 11.76
N ALA A 19 0.59 -9.24 11.08
CA ALA A 19 -0.37 -8.15 11.18
C ALA A 19 -1.73 -8.52 10.58
N GLN A 20 -1.74 -9.29 9.51
CA GLN A 20 -2.95 -9.78 8.85
C GLN A 20 -3.68 -10.81 9.71
N ASP A 21 -2.97 -11.79 10.24
CA ASP A 21 -3.52 -12.83 11.10
C ASP A 21 -4.18 -12.25 12.37
N ASN A 22 -3.56 -11.19 12.93
CA ASN A 22 -4.06 -10.49 14.11
C ASN A 22 -5.07 -9.37 13.76
N LYS A 23 -5.41 -9.16 12.48
CA LYS A 23 -6.27 -8.04 12.01
C LYS A 23 -5.80 -6.67 12.50
N ALA A 24 -4.50 -6.49 12.61
CA ALA A 24 -3.84 -5.33 13.19
C ALA A 24 -3.00 -4.53 12.18
N LEU A 25 -3.34 -4.59 10.87
CA LEU A 25 -2.59 -3.94 9.79
C LEU A 25 -2.35 -2.45 10.05
N LYS A 26 -3.38 -1.72 10.51
CA LYS A 26 -3.26 -0.29 10.81
C LYS A 26 -2.29 -0.04 11.97
N GLN A 27 -2.39 -0.83 13.04
CA GLN A 27 -1.51 -0.70 14.21
C GLN A 27 -0.05 -0.98 13.85
N TRP A 28 0.18 -2.02 13.02
CA TRP A 28 1.53 -2.35 12.54
C TRP A 28 2.11 -1.26 11.63
N SER A 29 1.29 -0.65 10.79
CA SER A 29 1.67 0.49 9.95
C SER A 29 2.16 1.68 10.79
N GLU A 30 1.37 2.09 11.79
CA GLU A 30 1.73 3.19 12.69
C GLU A 30 3.00 2.88 13.47
N MET A 31 3.14 1.66 13.97
CA MET A 31 4.28 1.19 14.73
C MET A 31 5.56 1.12 13.89
N LEU A 32 5.50 0.54 12.68
CA LEU A 32 6.64 0.47 11.78
C LEU A 32 7.04 1.85 11.27
N GLY A 33 6.07 2.74 11.02
CA GLY A 33 6.33 4.12 10.63
C GLY A 33 7.12 4.88 11.70
N LEU A 34 6.72 4.76 12.97
CA LEU A 34 7.45 5.34 14.08
C LEU A 34 8.85 4.73 14.24
N ALA A 35 8.95 3.40 14.22
CA ALA A 35 10.22 2.70 14.35
C ALA A 35 11.19 3.07 13.20
N ALA A 36 10.68 3.23 11.98
CA ALA A 36 11.45 3.67 10.83
C ALA A 36 11.97 5.12 11.00
N ALA A 37 11.12 6.02 11.50
CA ALA A 37 11.52 7.39 11.78
C ALA A 37 12.62 7.46 12.85
N VAL A 38 12.50 6.67 13.93
CA VAL A 38 13.52 6.57 14.98
C VAL A 38 14.82 5.97 14.40
N ALA A 39 14.76 4.93 13.58
CA ALA A 39 15.95 4.32 12.98
C ALA A 39 16.65 5.24 11.96
N ALA A 40 15.91 6.13 11.30
CA ALA A 40 16.45 7.11 10.36
C ALA A 40 17.08 8.33 11.05
N ASP A 41 16.87 8.50 12.34
CA ASP A 41 17.52 9.58 13.11
C ASP A 41 19.04 9.40 13.13
N ALA A 42 19.77 10.50 12.83
CA ALA A 42 21.23 10.47 12.69
C ALA A 42 21.94 10.08 13.99
N GLN A 43 21.40 10.39 15.17
CA GLN A 43 21.99 10.03 16.44
C GLN A 43 21.78 8.55 16.74
N VAL A 44 20.57 8.05 16.49
CA VAL A 44 20.23 6.62 16.64
C VAL A 44 21.03 5.76 15.68
N ALA A 45 21.15 6.18 14.42
CA ALA A 45 21.95 5.48 13.41
C ALA A 45 23.45 5.38 13.80
N ARG A 46 24.01 6.45 14.37
CA ARG A 46 25.38 6.44 14.88
C ARG A 46 25.56 5.49 16.06
N LEU A 47 24.59 5.51 17.02
CA LEU A 47 24.61 4.60 18.16
C LEU A 47 24.47 3.13 17.76
N ALA A 48 23.69 2.85 16.73
CA ALA A 48 23.51 1.49 16.18
C ALA A 48 24.83 0.92 15.60
N MET A 49 25.70 1.80 15.11
CA MET A 49 26.98 1.42 14.49
C MET A 49 28.17 1.46 15.47
N ASP A 50 28.00 2.03 16.67
CA ASP A 50 29.06 2.17 17.65
C ASP A 50 29.34 0.82 18.34
N PRO A 51 30.53 0.22 18.16
CA PRO A 51 30.88 -1.07 18.77
C PRO A 51 31.01 -1.00 20.31
N ARG A 52 31.07 0.19 20.89
CA ARG A 52 31.15 0.40 22.35
C ARG A 52 29.80 0.27 23.02
N VAL A 53 28.70 0.37 22.26
CA VAL A 53 27.34 0.27 22.77
C VAL A 53 26.94 -1.20 22.75
N ALA A 54 26.68 -1.77 23.94
CA ALA A 54 26.16 -3.12 24.06
C ALA A 54 24.79 -3.22 23.37
N ARG A 55 24.56 -4.31 22.62
CA ARG A 55 23.35 -4.50 21.81
C ARG A 55 22.07 -4.45 22.64
N GLU A 56 22.11 -5.06 23.81
CA GLU A 56 20.99 -5.10 24.76
C GLU A 56 20.63 -3.68 25.20
N ARG A 57 21.65 -2.86 25.46
CA ARG A 57 21.46 -1.48 25.89
C ARG A 57 20.90 -0.59 24.77
N PHE A 58 21.37 -0.80 23.54
CA PHE A 58 20.81 -0.13 22.38
C PHE A 58 19.35 -0.55 22.13
N THR A 59 19.06 -1.85 22.21
CA THR A 59 17.70 -2.38 22.04
C THR A 59 16.75 -1.77 23.08
N GLN A 60 17.17 -1.73 24.35
CA GLN A 60 16.34 -1.15 25.41
C GLN A 60 16.09 0.34 25.15
N LEU A 61 17.12 1.10 24.80
CA LEU A 61 17.00 2.52 24.46
C LEU A 61 16.03 2.74 23.29
N PHE A 62 16.14 1.94 22.22
CA PHE A 62 15.28 2.02 21.06
C PHE A 62 13.82 1.73 21.42
N LEU A 63 13.58 0.70 22.23
CA LEU A 63 12.24 0.36 22.73
C LEU A 63 11.68 1.44 23.63
N ASP A 64 12.50 2.06 24.47
CA ASP A 64 12.10 3.15 25.37
C ASP A 64 11.71 4.42 24.57
N ILE A 65 12.44 4.73 23.49
CA ILE A 65 12.12 5.85 22.57
C ILE A 65 10.78 5.60 21.87
N CYS A 66 10.54 4.39 21.37
CA CYS A 66 9.27 4.04 20.74
C CYS A 66 8.12 3.93 21.75
N GLY A 67 8.42 3.63 23.01
CA GLY A 67 7.51 3.65 24.15
C GLY A 67 6.25 2.80 23.96
N LYS A 68 5.09 3.38 24.33
CA LYS A 68 3.79 2.69 24.30
C LYS A 68 3.23 2.44 22.89
N ALA A 69 3.86 2.97 21.85
CA ALA A 69 3.40 2.76 20.47
C ALA A 69 3.73 1.35 19.95
N LEU A 70 4.68 0.64 20.60
CA LEU A 70 5.03 -0.73 20.26
C LEU A 70 4.14 -1.74 21.01
N SER A 71 3.53 -2.67 20.25
CA SER A 71 2.95 -3.87 20.83
C SER A 71 4.03 -4.84 21.32
N LYS A 72 3.62 -5.90 22.04
CA LYS A 72 4.57 -6.97 22.44
C LYS A 72 5.25 -7.61 21.22
N GLU A 73 4.46 -7.89 20.20
CA GLU A 73 4.92 -8.46 18.93
C GLU A 73 5.88 -7.52 18.21
N GLY A 74 5.56 -6.22 18.19
CA GLY A 74 6.42 -5.18 17.63
C GLY A 74 7.75 -5.07 18.37
N ALA A 75 7.74 -5.10 19.69
CA ALA A 75 8.97 -5.10 20.48
C ALA A 75 9.82 -6.36 20.20
N ASN A 76 9.20 -7.52 20.04
CA ASN A 76 9.90 -8.76 19.67
C ASN A 76 10.48 -8.65 18.25
N PHE A 77 9.74 -8.07 17.31
CA PHE A 77 10.21 -7.83 15.96
C PHE A 77 11.47 -6.94 15.92
N ILE A 78 11.48 -5.86 16.70
CA ILE A 78 12.67 -4.99 16.86
C ILE A 78 13.86 -5.77 17.44
N ARG A 79 13.63 -6.65 18.45
CA ARG A 79 14.70 -7.50 19.00
C ARG A 79 15.31 -8.42 17.94
N VAL A 80 14.48 -9.09 17.15
CA VAL A 80 14.92 -9.96 16.05
C VAL A 80 15.72 -9.19 15.02
N LEU A 81 15.30 -7.98 14.66
CA LEU A 81 16.07 -7.12 13.74
C LEU A 81 17.43 -6.74 14.32
N GLN A 82 17.49 -6.44 15.61
CA GLN A 82 18.74 -6.07 16.27
C GLN A 82 19.70 -7.25 16.42
N GLU A 83 19.20 -8.44 16.77
CA GLU A 83 19.99 -9.67 16.81
C GLU A 83 20.67 -9.95 15.47
N ASN A 84 19.96 -9.70 14.38
CA ASN A 84 20.46 -9.86 13.02
C ASN A 84 21.24 -8.65 12.47
N ARG A 85 21.42 -7.59 13.27
CA ARG A 85 22.08 -6.33 12.86
C ARG A 85 21.37 -5.63 11.69
N ARG A 86 20.05 -5.73 11.62
CA ARG A 86 19.24 -5.24 10.50
C ARG A 86 18.27 -4.12 10.89
N ILE A 87 18.48 -3.48 12.04
CA ILE A 87 17.63 -2.38 12.50
C ILE A 87 17.66 -1.18 11.53
N ALA A 88 18.78 -0.98 10.85
CA ALA A 88 18.93 0.06 9.83
C ALA A 88 18.03 -0.15 8.59
N LEU A 89 17.46 -1.35 8.41
CA LEU A 89 16.53 -1.65 7.32
C LEU A 89 15.07 -1.31 7.67
N LEU A 90 14.80 -0.78 8.85
CA LEU A 90 13.42 -0.42 9.26
C LEU A 90 12.73 0.53 8.28
N PRO A 91 13.38 1.55 7.70
CA PRO A 91 12.72 2.40 6.70
C PRO A 91 12.26 1.63 5.46
N GLU A 92 13.10 0.73 4.93
CA GLU A 92 12.77 -0.11 3.78
C GLU A 92 11.70 -1.15 4.14
N ILE A 93 11.75 -1.72 5.35
CA ILE A 93 10.74 -2.66 5.85
C ILE A 93 9.38 -1.97 5.95
N ALA A 94 9.32 -0.76 6.51
CA ALA A 94 8.09 0.01 6.61
C ALA A 94 7.52 0.34 5.23
N GLN A 95 8.35 0.74 4.28
CA GLN A 95 7.94 1.02 2.90
C GLN A 95 7.35 -0.22 2.21
N LEU A 96 8.00 -1.37 2.34
CA LEU A 96 7.53 -2.63 1.77
C LEU A 96 6.23 -3.11 2.44
N PHE A 97 6.11 -2.92 3.76
CA PHE A 97 4.89 -3.23 4.50
C PHE A 97 3.71 -2.39 4.00
N GLU A 98 3.90 -1.08 3.81
CA GLU A 98 2.84 -0.19 3.29
C GLU A 98 2.45 -0.55 1.85
N ALA A 99 3.39 -0.92 0.99
CA ALA A 99 3.09 -1.39 -0.34
C ALA A 99 2.22 -2.66 -0.31
N ARG A 100 2.59 -3.64 0.54
CA ARG A 100 1.81 -4.87 0.74
C ARG A 100 0.44 -4.60 1.37
N ARG A 101 0.37 -3.66 2.29
CA ARG A 101 -0.88 -3.23 2.90
C ARG A 101 -1.81 -2.60 1.87
N ALA A 102 -1.30 -1.71 1.01
CA ALA A 102 -2.06 -1.10 -0.07
C ALA A 102 -2.59 -2.16 -1.06
N GLU A 103 -1.78 -3.17 -1.39
CA GLU A 103 -2.22 -4.31 -2.20
C GLU A 103 -3.34 -5.12 -1.51
N ALA A 104 -3.21 -5.38 -0.21
CA ALA A 104 -4.15 -6.21 0.55
C ALA A 104 -5.44 -5.47 0.91
N GLU A 105 -5.35 -4.20 1.30
CA GLU A 105 -6.50 -3.32 1.50
C GLU A 105 -7.22 -3.02 0.18
N GLY A 106 -6.56 -3.35 -0.93
CA GLY A 106 -7.15 -3.47 -2.25
C GLY A 106 -7.89 -2.22 -2.68
N ARG A 107 -7.32 -1.03 -2.50
CA ARG A 107 -7.84 0.17 -3.13
C ARG A 107 -7.47 0.14 -4.60
N ILE A 108 -8.44 -0.16 -5.43
CA ILE A 108 -8.30 -0.01 -6.88
C ILE A 108 -8.67 1.44 -7.20
N GLU A 109 -7.75 2.18 -7.82
CA GLU A 109 -8.10 3.46 -8.44
C GLU A 109 -8.79 3.17 -9.76
N ALA A 110 -10.04 3.63 -9.88
CA ALA A 110 -10.80 3.53 -11.11
C ALA A 110 -11.02 4.93 -11.67
N GLU A 111 -10.51 5.16 -12.87
CA GLU A 111 -10.83 6.33 -13.67
C GLU A 111 -12.07 6.05 -14.52
N VAL A 112 -13.11 6.85 -14.36
CA VAL A 112 -14.33 6.78 -15.16
C VAL A 112 -14.36 7.98 -16.11
N ILE A 113 -14.20 7.72 -17.39
CA ILE A 113 -14.28 8.72 -18.45
C ILE A 113 -15.70 8.64 -19.03
N SER A 114 -16.49 9.70 -18.92
CA SER A 114 -17.87 9.75 -19.41
C SER A 114 -18.09 10.87 -20.39
N ALA A 115 -19.08 10.73 -21.27
CA ALA A 115 -19.44 11.76 -22.24
C ALA A 115 -20.00 13.05 -21.58
N PHE A 116 -20.56 12.93 -20.39
CA PHE A 116 -21.16 14.02 -19.62
C PHE A 116 -20.72 13.97 -18.15
N ALA A 117 -20.82 15.12 -17.47
CA ALA A 117 -20.50 15.20 -16.05
C ALA A 117 -21.41 14.25 -15.25
N MET A 118 -20.80 13.41 -14.41
CA MET A 118 -21.51 12.46 -13.56
C MET A 118 -21.94 13.10 -12.26
N THR A 119 -23.12 12.72 -11.79
CA THR A 119 -23.59 13.09 -10.46
C THR A 119 -22.89 12.25 -9.38
N PRO A 120 -22.79 12.76 -8.12
CA PRO A 120 -22.24 12.00 -7.00
C PRO A 120 -22.93 10.64 -6.79
N GLU A 121 -24.22 10.56 -7.04
CA GLU A 121 -25.00 9.31 -6.93
C GLU A 121 -24.59 8.28 -7.98
N GLN A 122 -24.31 8.72 -9.21
CA GLN A 122 -23.86 7.85 -10.29
C GLN A 122 -22.46 7.33 -9.98
N THR A 123 -21.56 8.18 -9.51
CA THR A 123 -20.21 7.80 -9.09
C THR A 123 -20.25 6.77 -7.96
N SER A 124 -21.12 6.96 -6.96
CA SER A 124 -21.31 6.01 -5.85
C SER A 124 -21.84 4.65 -6.32
N LYS A 125 -22.79 4.62 -7.26
CA LYS A 125 -23.31 3.36 -7.84
C LYS A 125 -22.22 2.60 -8.59
N ILE A 126 -21.39 3.31 -9.35
CA ILE A 126 -20.26 2.72 -10.07
C ILE A 126 -19.23 2.16 -9.07
N ALA A 127 -18.86 2.93 -8.04
CA ALA A 127 -17.94 2.46 -6.99
C ALA A 127 -18.47 1.17 -6.33
N THR A 128 -19.76 1.10 -6.01
CA THR A 128 -20.40 -0.08 -5.42
C THR A 128 -20.38 -1.28 -6.38
N ALA A 129 -20.67 -1.06 -7.65
CA ALA A 129 -20.64 -2.12 -8.67
C ALA A 129 -19.21 -2.66 -8.90
N LEU A 130 -18.23 -1.76 -8.95
CA LEU A 130 -16.82 -2.13 -9.08
C LEU A 130 -16.31 -2.85 -7.82
N LYS A 131 -16.68 -2.40 -6.62
CA LYS A 131 -16.39 -3.09 -5.36
C LYS A 131 -16.94 -4.51 -5.37
N LYS A 132 -18.17 -4.71 -5.83
CA LYS A 132 -18.78 -6.05 -5.96
C LYS A 132 -18.04 -6.92 -6.98
N LYS A 133 -17.58 -6.33 -8.09
CA LYS A 133 -16.90 -7.06 -9.18
C LYS A 133 -15.47 -7.44 -8.79
N PHE A 134 -14.72 -6.54 -8.15
CA PHE A 134 -13.32 -6.75 -7.80
C PHE A 134 -13.11 -7.29 -6.38
N GLY A 135 -14.14 -7.27 -5.53
CA GLY A 135 -14.03 -7.70 -4.12
C GLY A 135 -13.19 -6.76 -3.23
N ARG A 136 -12.93 -5.52 -3.70
CA ARG A 136 -11.99 -4.57 -3.11
C ARG A 136 -12.59 -3.18 -3.05
N GLU A 137 -12.08 -2.32 -2.15
CA GLU A 137 -12.46 -0.90 -2.13
C GLU A 137 -11.98 -0.22 -3.42
N VAL A 138 -12.86 0.56 -4.05
CA VAL A 138 -12.55 1.25 -5.30
C VAL A 138 -12.70 2.76 -5.08
N SER A 139 -11.61 3.49 -5.31
CA SER A 139 -11.63 4.95 -5.39
C SER A 139 -11.95 5.35 -6.83
N VAL A 140 -13.06 6.04 -7.04
CA VAL A 140 -13.51 6.45 -8.38
C VAL A 140 -13.19 7.92 -8.60
N THR A 141 -12.38 8.18 -9.64
CA THR A 141 -12.14 9.53 -10.17
C THR A 141 -12.91 9.66 -11.49
N SER A 142 -13.61 10.76 -11.69
CA SER A 142 -14.39 10.98 -12.93
C SER A 142 -13.77 12.10 -13.78
N SER A 143 -13.68 11.84 -15.08
CA SER A 143 -13.31 12.83 -16.10
C SER A 143 -14.36 12.86 -17.21
N VAL A 144 -14.45 13.98 -17.95
CA VAL A 144 -15.42 14.15 -19.02
C VAL A 144 -14.70 14.19 -20.35
N ASP A 145 -15.09 13.31 -21.28
CA ASP A 145 -14.62 13.32 -22.68
C ASP A 145 -15.82 13.32 -23.63
N PRO A 146 -16.18 14.47 -24.23
CA PRO A 146 -17.28 14.57 -25.19
C PRO A 146 -17.09 13.72 -26.46
N ALA A 147 -15.85 13.31 -26.78
CA ALA A 147 -15.55 12.50 -27.96
C ALA A 147 -16.13 11.06 -27.87
N LEU A 148 -16.60 10.65 -26.69
CA LEU A 148 -17.26 9.34 -26.51
C LEU A 148 -18.67 9.30 -27.09
N ILE A 149 -19.27 10.46 -27.44
CA ILE A 149 -20.65 10.60 -27.95
C ILE A 149 -21.68 10.20 -26.88
N GLY A 150 -21.42 9.18 -26.06
CA GLY A 150 -22.27 8.67 -25.00
C GLY A 150 -21.67 7.45 -24.32
N GLY A 151 -22.20 7.11 -23.13
CA GLY A 151 -21.68 6.02 -22.31
C GLY A 151 -20.45 6.40 -21.51
N MET A 152 -19.66 5.41 -21.09
CA MET A 152 -18.47 5.60 -20.26
C MET A 152 -17.41 4.55 -20.52
N ILE A 153 -16.16 4.90 -20.26
CA ILE A 153 -15.03 3.98 -20.19
C ILE A 153 -14.55 3.96 -18.74
N ILE A 154 -14.38 2.77 -18.18
CA ILE A 154 -13.87 2.57 -16.82
C ILE A 154 -12.50 1.91 -16.93
N ARG A 155 -11.48 2.56 -16.37
CA ARG A 155 -10.14 2.01 -16.23
C ARG A 155 -9.90 1.72 -14.75
N ALA A 156 -9.72 0.46 -14.39
CA ALA A 156 -9.52 0.04 -13.00
C ALA A 156 -8.30 -0.88 -12.93
N GLY A 157 -7.15 -0.35 -12.54
CA GLY A 157 -5.87 -1.04 -12.65
C GLY A 157 -5.59 -1.44 -14.11
N ASP A 158 -5.40 -2.73 -14.34
CA ASP A 158 -5.11 -3.32 -15.67
C ASP A 158 -6.39 -3.63 -16.47
N VAL A 159 -7.57 -3.43 -15.88
CA VAL A 159 -8.85 -3.75 -16.52
C VAL A 159 -9.49 -2.50 -17.12
N VAL A 160 -9.79 -2.56 -18.42
CA VAL A 160 -10.54 -1.50 -19.13
C VAL A 160 -11.91 -2.06 -19.51
N ILE A 161 -12.97 -1.38 -19.08
CA ILE A 161 -14.36 -1.70 -19.42
C ILE A 161 -14.87 -0.57 -20.29
N ASP A 162 -14.98 -0.81 -21.58
CA ASP A 162 -15.52 0.16 -22.55
C ASP A 162 -17.03 -0.08 -22.76
N GLY A 163 -17.83 0.84 -22.22
CA GLY A 163 -19.29 0.93 -22.42
C GLY A 163 -19.70 2.12 -23.29
N SER A 164 -18.76 2.75 -24.01
CA SER A 164 -19.04 3.91 -24.85
C SER A 164 -19.81 3.55 -26.12
N VAL A 165 -20.60 4.51 -26.61
CA VAL A 165 -21.28 4.41 -27.91
C VAL A 165 -20.25 4.28 -29.05
N ARG A 166 -19.16 5.03 -28.95
CA ARG A 166 -18.05 4.98 -29.92
C ARG A 166 -17.44 3.57 -30.02
N GLY A 167 -17.15 2.92 -28.88
CA GLY A 167 -16.64 1.56 -28.84
C GLY A 167 -17.59 0.54 -29.47
N LYS A 168 -18.90 0.65 -29.17
CA LYS A 168 -19.93 -0.20 -29.76
C LYS A 168 -20.05 -0.03 -31.28
N LEU A 169 -20.03 1.22 -31.76
CA LEU A 169 -20.06 1.50 -33.22
C LEU A 169 -18.83 0.95 -33.93
N HIS A 170 -17.65 1.08 -33.32
CA HIS A 170 -16.41 0.54 -33.89
C HIS A 170 -16.45 -1.00 -33.95
N ALA A 171 -16.93 -1.66 -32.90
CA ALA A 171 -17.11 -3.10 -32.87
C ALA A 171 -18.11 -3.57 -33.98
N LEU A 172 -19.24 -2.87 -34.13
CA LEU A 172 -20.22 -3.16 -35.17
C LEU A 172 -19.64 -2.97 -36.56
N ALA A 173 -18.93 -1.89 -36.84
CA ALA A 173 -18.28 -1.64 -38.11
C ALA A 173 -17.24 -2.73 -38.45
N SER A 174 -16.53 -3.22 -37.47
CA SER A 174 -15.57 -4.33 -37.65
C SER A 174 -16.23 -5.66 -37.96
N HIS A 175 -17.43 -5.92 -37.43
CA HIS A 175 -18.21 -7.13 -37.73
C HIS A 175 -18.84 -7.09 -39.14
N LEU A 176 -19.20 -5.88 -39.62
CA LEU A 176 -19.79 -5.71 -40.96
C LEU A 176 -18.76 -5.73 -42.10
N LYS A 177 -17.48 -5.58 -41.81
CA LYS A 177 -16.38 -5.67 -42.79
C LYS A 177 -15.84 -7.08 -43.02
N ARG A 178 -16.39 -8.07 -42.33
CA ARG A 178 -16.13 -9.50 -42.54
C ARG A 178 -17.23 -10.13 -43.39
#